data_e0dbd852f9e987b141ed3afb1d1dc5b8
#
_entry.id   e0dbd852f9e987b141ed3afb1d1dc5b8
#
_cell.length_a   1.000
_cell.length_b   1.000
_cell.length_c   1.000
_cell.angle_alpha   90.00
_cell.angle_beta   90.00
_cell.angle_gamma   90.00
#
_symmetry.space_group_name_H-M   'P 1'
#
loop_
_entity.id
_entity.type
_entity.pdbx_description
1 polymer ?
#
loop_
_entity_poly.entity_id
_entity_poly.type
_entity_poly.pdbx_seq_one_letter_code
_entity_poly.pdbx_strand_id
1 'polypeptide(L)'
;MTALETVALYYDAWRNQQGDMTGVPLADDFRFLGPVASFDTAEGYREMARQAGQAVTSFEVRHQFVDRNTVCSIIDCEMAIPGVGRMTSAELLEVENGVIVRGELIYDAEPLRNAMAANE
;
A
#
# COMPACT_ATOMS: atom_id res chain seq x y z
N MET A 1 -18.01 3.43 -9.78
CA MET A 1 -17.61 2.83 -8.48
C MET A 1 -17.50 3.89 -7.41
N THR A 2 -17.85 3.55 -6.19
CA THR A 2 -17.56 4.41 -5.04
C THR A 2 -16.06 4.42 -4.74
N ALA A 3 -15.61 5.38 -3.93
CA ALA A 3 -14.22 5.41 -3.48
C ALA A 3 -13.85 4.09 -2.76
N LEU A 4 -14.75 3.59 -1.90
CA LEU A 4 -14.51 2.36 -1.17
C LEU A 4 -14.38 1.15 -2.09
N GLU A 5 -15.19 1.06 -3.14
CA GLU A 5 -15.11 -0.01 -4.12
C GLU A 5 -13.81 0.05 -4.93
N THR A 6 -13.38 1.26 -5.30
CA THR A 6 -12.10 1.44 -6.01
C THR A 6 -10.93 1.02 -5.13
N VAL A 7 -10.93 1.42 -3.87
CA VAL A 7 -9.89 1.07 -2.90
C VAL A 7 -9.88 -0.43 -2.60
N ALA A 8 -11.04 -1.10 -2.69
CA ALA A 8 -11.10 -2.55 -2.51
C ALA A 8 -10.26 -3.30 -3.55
N LEU A 9 -10.20 -2.80 -4.79
CA LEU A 9 -9.35 -3.38 -5.84
C LEU A 9 -7.86 -3.27 -5.47
N TYR A 10 -7.47 -2.14 -4.90
CA TYR A 10 -6.09 -1.90 -4.45
C TYR A 10 -5.69 -2.90 -3.37
N TYR A 11 -6.53 -3.08 -2.35
CA TYR A 11 -6.22 -4.02 -1.26
C TYR A 11 -6.32 -5.47 -1.69
N ASP A 12 -7.20 -5.80 -2.62
CA ASP A 12 -7.26 -7.15 -3.18
C ASP A 12 -5.95 -7.50 -3.90
N ALA A 13 -5.34 -6.54 -4.58
CA ALA A 13 -4.04 -6.74 -5.22
C ALA A 13 -2.95 -7.11 -4.21
N TRP A 14 -2.93 -6.45 -3.05
CA TRP A 14 -1.99 -6.80 -1.98
C TRP A 14 -2.30 -8.16 -1.35
N ARG A 15 -3.58 -8.43 -1.08
CA ARG A 15 -4.01 -9.64 -0.36
C ARG A 15 -3.93 -10.90 -1.23
N ASN A 16 -4.38 -10.81 -2.47
CA ASN A 16 -4.62 -11.99 -3.31
C ASN A 16 -3.77 -12.04 -4.58
N GLN A 17 -3.07 -10.97 -4.94
CA GLN A 17 -2.32 -10.86 -6.20
C GLN A 17 -0.83 -10.63 -5.98
N GLN A 18 -0.34 -10.78 -4.75
CA GLN A 18 1.07 -10.57 -4.40
C GLN A 18 1.60 -9.19 -4.82
N GLY A 19 0.76 -8.16 -4.69
CA GLY A 19 1.14 -6.80 -5.04
C GLY A 19 1.07 -6.47 -6.53
N ASP A 20 0.48 -7.33 -7.35
CA ASP A 20 0.27 -7.04 -8.76
C ASP A 20 -0.87 -6.05 -8.93
N MET A 21 -0.54 -4.80 -9.27
CA MET A 21 -1.49 -3.70 -9.40
C MET A 21 -2.04 -3.53 -10.81
N THR A 22 -1.86 -4.52 -11.71
CA THR A 22 -2.26 -4.40 -13.12
C THR A 22 -3.72 -3.99 -13.30
N GLY A 23 -4.63 -4.56 -12.50
CA GLY A 23 -6.07 -4.27 -12.60
C GLY A 23 -6.54 -3.12 -11.72
N VAL A 24 -5.64 -2.42 -11.03
CA VAL A 24 -6.00 -1.35 -10.10
C VAL A 24 -5.94 0.00 -10.84
N PRO A 25 -7.02 0.81 -10.79
CA PRO A 25 -7.02 2.11 -11.48
C PRO A 25 -6.22 3.14 -10.69
N LEU A 26 -4.96 3.31 -11.05
CA LEU A 26 -4.07 4.35 -10.54
C LEU A 26 -3.89 5.41 -11.60
N ALA A 27 -3.92 6.69 -11.22
CA ALA A 27 -3.59 7.79 -12.14
C ALA A 27 -2.12 7.65 -12.59
N ASP A 28 -1.81 8.06 -13.82
CA ASP A 28 -0.44 7.98 -14.34
C ASP A 28 0.55 8.74 -13.43
N ASP A 29 0.12 9.88 -12.90
CA ASP A 29 0.87 10.71 -11.96
C ASP A 29 0.53 10.40 -10.50
N PHE A 30 0.06 9.20 -10.22
CA PHE A 30 -0.22 8.75 -8.86
C PHE A 30 0.97 9.03 -7.94
N ARG A 31 0.69 9.71 -6.84
CA ARG A 31 1.72 10.07 -5.88
C ARG A 31 1.55 9.26 -4.60
N PHE A 32 2.60 8.56 -4.22
CA PHE A 32 2.63 7.76 -3.01
C PHE A 32 3.71 8.28 -2.07
N LEU A 33 3.35 8.53 -0.83
CA LEU A 33 4.25 8.95 0.24
C LEU A 33 4.32 7.87 1.30
N GLY A 34 5.51 7.39 1.59
CA GLY A 34 5.73 6.41 2.64
C GLY A 34 6.97 6.74 3.45
N PRO A 35 7.15 6.10 4.62
CA PRO A 35 8.30 6.41 5.49
C PRO A 35 9.64 5.94 4.93
N VAL A 36 9.67 4.92 4.08
CA VAL A 36 10.93 4.40 3.52
C VAL A 36 11.06 4.64 2.02
N ALA A 37 9.96 4.91 1.33
CA ALA A 37 9.98 5.13 -0.12
C ALA A 37 8.79 5.99 -0.54
N SER A 38 8.99 6.81 -1.56
CA SER A 38 7.94 7.64 -2.16
C SER A 38 8.04 7.54 -3.68
N PHE A 39 6.89 7.69 -4.37
CA PHE A 39 6.81 7.56 -5.82
C PHE A 39 5.94 8.66 -6.40
N ASP A 40 6.31 9.16 -7.57
CA ASP A 40 5.60 10.23 -8.28
C ASP A 40 4.84 9.73 -9.52
N THR A 41 4.91 8.43 -9.80
CA THR A 41 4.24 7.83 -10.95
C THR A 41 3.59 6.50 -10.55
N ALA A 42 2.52 6.15 -11.24
CA ALA A 42 1.89 4.84 -11.06
C ALA A 42 2.87 3.71 -11.44
N GLU A 43 3.66 3.90 -12.48
CA GLU A 43 4.62 2.89 -12.93
C GLU A 43 5.64 2.57 -11.85
N GLY A 44 6.22 3.59 -11.22
CA GLY A 44 7.18 3.40 -10.13
C GLY A 44 6.57 2.69 -8.93
N TYR A 45 5.35 3.08 -8.56
CA TYR A 45 4.64 2.44 -7.47
C TYR A 45 4.31 0.97 -7.79
N ARG A 46 3.80 0.69 -9.01
CA ARG A 46 3.44 -0.68 -9.43
C ARG A 46 4.65 -1.61 -9.37
N GLU A 47 5.81 -1.13 -9.78
CA GLU A 47 7.05 -1.92 -9.73
C GLU A 47 7.43 -2.24 -8.29
N MET A 48 7.39 -1.26 -7.40
CA MET A 48 7.67 -1.47 -5.96
C MET A 48 6.67 -2.47 -5.36
N ALA A 49 5.38 -2.30 -5.64
CA ALA A 49 4.33 -3.16 -5.09
C ALA A 49 4.53 -4.61 -5.52
N ARG A 50 4.89 -4.83 -6.77
CA ARG A 50 5.16 -6.19 -7.28
C ARG A 50 6.34 -6.84 -6.57
N GLN A 51 7.39 -6.08 -6.29
CA GLN A 51 8.54 -6.59 -5.57
C GLN A 51 8.22 -6.83 -4.09
N ALA A 52 7.62 -5.84 -3.41
CA ALA A 52 7.29 -5.95 -1.99
C ALA A 52 6.23 -7.02 -1.73
N GLY A 53 5.31 -7.19 -2.64
CA GLY A 53 4.23 -8.17 -2.52
C GLY A 53 4.72 -9.61 -2.42
N GLN A 54 5.91 -9.90 -2.94
CA GLN A 54 6.51 -11.23 -2.83
C GLN A 54 6.86 -11.61 -1.38
N ALA A 55 7.09 -10.61 -0.53
CA ALA A 55 7.44 -10.83 0.86
C ALA A 55 6.22 -10.86 1.79
N VAL A 56 5.05 -10.45 1.32
CA VAL A 56 3.83 -10.39 2.13
C VAL A 56 3.28 -11.80 2.33
N THR A 57 3.17 -12.22 3.60
CA THR A 57 2.62 -13.53 3.97
C THR A 57 1.20 -13.44 4.52
N SER A 58 0.81 -12.26 5.03
CA SER A 58 -0.54 -12.02 5.53
C SER A 58 -0.88 -10.56 5.36
N PHE A 59 -2.12 -10.27 4.94
CA PHE A 59 -2.57 -8.90 4.71
C PHE A 59 -4.04 -8.80 5.09
N GLU A 60 -4.35 -7.95 6.06
CA GLU A 60 -5.71 -7.77 6.55
C GLU A 60 -6.04 -6.29 6.70
N VAL A 61 -7.14 -5.85 6.12
CA VAL A 61 -7.69 -4.52 6.34
C VAL A 61 -8.64 -4.63 7.54
N ARG A 62 -8.22 -4.07 8.68
CA ARG A 62 -8.92 -4.23 9.95
C ARG A 62 -10.07 -3.25 10.12
N HIS A 63 -9.86 -1.98 9.74
CA HIS A 63 -10.85 -0.92 9.82
C HIS A 63 -10.70 0.00 8.62
N GLN A 64 -11.82 0.59 8.20
CA GLN A 64 -11.82 1.63 7.17
C GLN A 64 -12.71 2.78 7.57
N PHE A 65 -12.24 4.00 7.30
CA PHE A 65 -12.96 5.24 7.53
C PHE A 65 -12.99 6.01 6.22
N VAL A 66 -14.15 6.53 5.86
CA VAL A 66 -14.32 7.26 4.61
C VAL A 66 -14.68 8.70 4.93
N ASP A 67 -13.91 9.64 4.38
CA ASP A 67 -14.20 11.06 4.44
C ASP A 67 -14.21 11.58 2.99
N ARG A 68 -15.40 11.80 2.45
CA ARG A 68 -15.61 12.22 1.04
C ARG A 68 -14.97 11.21 0.09
N ASN A 69 -13.91 11.59 -0.64
CA ASN A 69 -13.21 10.74 -1.59
C ASN A 69 -11.92 10.13 -1.03
N THR A 70 -11.68 10.28 0.27
CA THR A 70 -10.49 9.73 0.94
C THR A 70 -10.90 8.56 1.82
N VAL A 71 -10.21 7.44 1.65
CA VAL A 71 -10.38 6.24 2.48
C VAL A 71 -9.13 6.06 3.33
N CYS A 72 -9.34 6.01 4.65
CA CYS A 72 -8.26 5.68 5.60
C CYS A 72 -8.46 4.24 6.06
N SER A 73 -7.43 3.42 5.90
CA SER A 73 -7.49 2.00 6.27
C SER A 73 -6.44 1.67 7.31
N ILE A 74 -6.84 0.92 8.34
CA ILE A 74 -5.91 0.36 9.31
C ILE A 74 -5.62 -1.08 8.88
N ILE A 75 -4.34 -1.38 8.66
CA ILE A 75 -3.91 -2.60 8.00
C ILE A 75 -2.93 -3.35 8.89
N ASP A 76 -3.17 -4.65 9.05
CA ASP A 76 -2.19 -5.57 9.64
C ASP A 76 -1.56 -6.36 8.51
N CYS A 77 -0.25 -6.24 8.38
CA CYS A 77 0.52 -6.90 7.32
C CYS A 77 1.68 -7.67 7.95
N GLU A 78 1.90 -8.88 7.49
CA GLU A 78 3.04 -9.68 7.91
C GLU A 78 3.94 -9.94 6.72
N MET A 79 5.25 -9.74 6.91
CA MET A 79 6.24 -9.90 5.85
C MET A 79 7.29 -10.92 6.23
N ALA A 80 7.69 -11.74 5.27
CA ALA A 80 8.75 -12.75 5.42
C ALA A 80 10.13 -12.08 5.30
N ILE A 81 10.37 -11.04 6.11
CA ILE A 81 11.65 -10.33 6.18
C ILE A 81 12.16 -10.49 7.62
N PRO A 82 13.36 -11.07 7.82
CA PRO A 82 13.92 -11.24 9.17
C PRO A 82 13.94 -9.92 9.93
N GLY A 83 13.40 -9.92 11.16
CA GLY A 83 13.37 -8.75 12.02
C GLY A 83 12.20 -7.81 11.80
N VAL A 84 11.39 -7.99 10.77
CA VAL A 84 10.22 -7.15 10.48
C VAL A 84 8.94 -7.75 11.03
N GLY A 85 8.59 -8.96 10.59
CA GLY A 85 7.39 -9.65 11.04
C GLY A 85 6.10 -8.89 10.75
N ARG A 86 5.26 -8.75 11.78
CA ARG A 86 3.96 -8.10 11.68
C ARG A 86 4.07 -6.59 11.85
N MET A 87 3.39 -5.84 10.96
CA MET A 87 3.32 -4.40 11.03
C MET A 87 1.87 -3.94 10.98
N THR A 88 1.54 -2.91 11.76
CA THR A 88 0.26 -2.22 11.66
C THR A 88 0.51 -0.85 11.05
N SER A 89 -0.28 -0.52 10.04
CA SER A 89 -0.16 0.75 9.33
C SER A 89 -1.51 1.43 9.15
N ALA A 90 -1.46 2.74 8.91
CA ALA A 90 -2.59 3.52 8.44
C ALA A 90 -2.29 3.99 7.02
N GLU A 91 -3.22 3.81 6.11
CA GLU A 91 -3.05 4.25 4.72
C GLU A 91 -4.23 5.10 4.28
N LEU A 92 -3.91 6.28 3.73
CA LEU A 92 -4.87 7.20 3.16
C LEU A 92 -4.81 7.07 1.65
N LEU A 93 -5.94 6.74 1.02
CA LEU A 93 -6.05 6.69 -0.44
C LEU A 93 -7.12 7.68 -0.89
N GLU A 94 -6.74 8.58 -1.78
CA GLU A 94 -7.63 9.58 -2.35
C GLU A 94 -8.06 9.13 -3.75
N VAL A 95 -9.38 9.14 -4.00
CA VAL A 95 -9.98 8.66 -5.24
C VAL A 95 -10.70 9.79 -5.94
N GLU A 96 -10.45 9.97 -7.24
CA GLU A 96 -11.17 10.93 -8.07
C GLU A 96 -11.67 10.23 -9.32
N ASN A 97 -12.98 10.29 -9.57
CA ASN A 97 -13.60 9.70 -10.77
C ASN A 97 -13.23 8.22 -10.98
N GLY A 98 -13.22 7.44 -9.90
CA GLY A 98 -12.93 6.01 -9.96
C GLY A 98 -11.45 5.67 -10.14
N VAL A 99 -10.55 6.65 -9.97
CA VAL A 99 -9.10 6.48 -10.11
C VAL A 99 -8.42 6.93 -8.83
N ILE A 100 -7.48 6.13 -8.32
CA ILE A 100 -6.71 6.48 -7.13
C ILE A 100 -5.61 7.46 -7.54
N VAL A 101 -5.64 8.67 -7.00
CA VAL A 101 -4.73 9.75 -7.40
C VAL A 101 -3.60 9.96 -6.41
N ARG A 102 -3.79 9.58 -5.14
CA ARG A 102 -2.79 9.80 -4.10
C ARG A 102 -2.90 8.74 -3.02
N GLY A 103 -1.76 8.34 -2.48
CA GLY A 103 -1.66 7.46 -1.32
C GLY A 103 -0.63 7.97 -0.32
N GLU A 104 -0.90 7.76 0.96
CA GLU A 104 0.05 8.04 2.03
C GLU A 104 0.00 6.91 3.04
N LEU A 105 1.16 6.30 3.31
CA LEU A 105 1.29 5.18 4.23
C LEU A 105 2.07 5.62 5.47
N ILE A 106 1.53 5.31 6.64
CA ILE A 106 2.08 5.70 7.93
C ILE A 106 2.25 4.45 8.79
N TYR A 107 3.48 4.16 9.18
CA TYR A 107 3.78 3.05 10.09
C TYR A 107 5.12 3.28 10.79
N ASP A 108 5.39 2.48 11.82
CA ASP A 108 6.71 2.47 12.45
C ASP A 108 7.69 1.74 11.53
N ALA A 109 8.55 2.49 10.88
CA ALA A 109 9.47 1.98 9.88
C ALA A 109 10.82 1.50 10.45
N GLU A 110 11.03 1.61 11.76
CA GLU A 110 12.31 1.22 12.36
C GLU A 110 12.70 -0.24 12.06
N PRO A 111 11.80 -1.23 12.26
CA PRO A 111 12.16 -2.61 11.95
C PRO A 111 12.55 -2.82 10.48
N LEU A 112 11.82 -2.18 9.56
CA LEU A 112 12.09 -2.31 8.13
C LEU A 112 13.41 -1.62 7.75
N ARG A 113 13.66 -0.42 8.28
CA ARG A 113 14.93 0.28 8.04
C ARG A 113 16.12 -0.52 8.55
N ASN A 114 16.00 -1.14 9.73
CA ASN A 114 17.04 -1.97 10.28
C ASN A 114 17.29 -3.20 9.41
N ALA A 115 16.25 -3.84 8.90
CA ALA A 115 16.36 -4.98 8.00
C ALA A 115 17.04 -4.58 6.68
N MET A 116 16.69 -3.43 6.12
CA MET A 116 17.31 -2.92 4.89
C MET A 116 18.80 -2.61 5.10
N ALA A 117 19.15 -1.99 6.22
CA ALA A 117 20.54 -1.69 6.55
C ALA A 117 21.38 -2.96 6.75
N ALA A 118 20.79 -4.02 7.32
CA ALA A 118 21.47 -5.29 7.53
C ALA A 118 21.81 -6.01 6.22
N ASN A 119 21.12 -5.69 5.13
CA ASN A 119 21.32 -6.30 3.81
C ASN A 119 22.24 -5.49 2.90
N GLU A 120 22.82 -4.41 3.38
CA GLU A 120 23.77 -3.59 2.63
C GLU A 120 25.20 -4.16 2.69
#